data_08386ec2aafbf0ac00614fabc962c1ed
#
_entry.id   08386ec2aafbf0ac00614fabc962c1ed
#
_cell.length_a   1.000
_cell.length_b   1.000
_cell.length_c   1.000
_cell.angle_alpha   90.00
_cell.angle_beta   90.00
_cell.angle_gamma   90.00
#
_symmetry.space_group_name_H-M   'P 1'
#
loop_
_entity.id
_entity.type
_entity.pdbx_description
1 polymer ?
#
loop_
_entity_poly.entity_id
_entity_poly.type
_entity_poly.pdbx_seq_one_letter_code
_entity_poly.pdbx_strand_id
1 'polypeptide(L)'
;MDVASVRGKGPETWPEIYKRSVIWDAHSCMPIKANQDLAAAERHRRAGATFVSLNVGMDFNPLSQCIRVIAGFRDWIKKHPDRFVLAETVEDVKRAKREGKLAIAFDLEGSVMLEDDLAMIGLFRDLGVRQIHLAYNLNNSIAAG
;
A
#
# COMPACT_ATOMS: atom_id res chain seq x y z
N MET A 1 -46.48 18.70 22.17
CA MET A 1 -45.45 18.50 21.12
C MET A 1 -44.14 18.92 21.69
N ASP A 2 -43.28 17.99 21.97
CA ASP A 2 -42.00 18.22 22.65
C ASP A 2 -40.93 18.65 21.63
N VAL A 3 -40.50 19.92 21.71
CA VAL A 3 -39.55 20.54 20.77
C VAL A 3 -38.09 20.31 21.17
N ALA A 4 -37.82 19.28 22.02
CA ALA A 4 -36.52 19.09 22.67
C ALA A 4 -35.56 18.11 21.94
N SER A 5 -35.87 17.63 20.71
CA SER A 5 -35.07 16.56 20.09
C SER A 5 -34.29 16.91 18.82
N VAL A 6 -34.09 18.18 18.50
CA VAL A 6 -33.26 18.58 17.33
C VAL A 6 -32.04 19.38 17.82
N ARG A 7 -31.28 18.83 18.76
CA ARG A 7 -29.90 19.27 18.92
C ARG A 7 -29.06 18.48 17.90
N GLY A 8 -28.86 19.05 16.71
CA GLY A 8 -27.87 18.58 15.78
C GLY A 8 -26.53 18.41 16.49
N LYS A 9 -25.82 17.29 16.27
CA LYS A 9 -24.44 17.15 16.72
C LYS A 9 -23.68 18.38 16.27
N GLY A 10 -22.94 19.00 17.19
CA GLY A 10 -22.03 20.09 16.85
C GLY A 10 -21.06 19.68 15.74
N PRO A 11 -20.29 20.60 15.15
CA PRO A 11 -19.35 20.29 14.08
C PRO A 11 -18.37 19.20 14.58
N GLU A 12 -18.18 18.15 13.75
CA GLU A 12 -17.21 17.07 14.05
C GLU A 12 -15.81 17.67 14.27
N THR A 13 -15.12 17.15 15.26
CA THR A 13 -13.72 17.49 15.52
C THR A 13 -12.79 16.75 14.55
N TRP A 14 -11.58 17.28 14.31
CA TRP A 14 -10.61 16.63 13.45
C TRP A 14 -10.24 15.19 13.88
N PRO A 15 -10.14 14.83 15.20
CA PRO A 15 -9.89 13.44 15.59
C PRO A 15 -11.03 12.50 15.23
N GLU A 16 -12.29 12.95 15.29
CA GLU A 16 -13.46 12.16 14.89
C GLU A 16 -13.46 11.93 13.39
N ILE A 17 -13.18 12.98 12.61
CA ILE A 17 -13.04 12.87 11.15
C ILE A 17 -11.93 11.90 10.80
N TYR A 18 -10.74 12.05 11.40
CA TYR A 18 -9.59 11.17 11.15
C TYR A 18 -9.93 9.69 11.45
N LYS A 19 -10.53 9.43 12.62
CA LYS A 19 -10.88 8.07 13.05
C LYS A 19 -11.84 7.35 12.09
N ARG A 20 -12.84 8.06 11.54
CA ARG A 20 -13.82 7.48 10.61
C ARG A 20 -13.33 7.44 9.16
N SER A 21 -12.36 8.26 8.79
CA SER A 21 -11.86 8.35 7.43
C SER A 21 -10.99 7.16 7.05
N VAL A 22 -10.96 6.82 5.77
CA VAL A 22 -9.93 5.96 5.20
C VAL A 22 -8.66 6.80 5.05
N ILE A 23 -7.64 6.46 5.82
CA ILE A 23 -6.34 7.13 5.77
C ILE A 23 -5.45 6.34 4.83
N TRP A 24 -5.03 7.01 3.77
CA TRP A 24 -4.31 6.40 2.64
C TRP A 24 -2.89 6.97 2.55
N ASP A 25 -1.88 6.13 2.76
CA ASP A 25 -0.49 6.41 2.46
C ASP A 25 -0.17 5.78 1.09
N ALA A 26 -0.03 6.62 0.08
CA ALA A 26 0.11 6.18 -1.29
C ALA A 26 1.50 5.63 -1.63
N HIS A 27 2.50 5.89 -0.79
CA HIS A 27 3.87 5.45 -1.02
C HIS A 27 4.69 5.48 0.26
N SER A 28 5.27 4.36 0.61
CA SER A 28 6.19 4.25 1.75
C SER A 28 7.32 3.28 1.44
N CYS A 29 8.54 3.66 1.81
CA CYS A 29 9.72 2.83 1.58
C CYS A 29 10.08 2.03 2.82
N MET A 30 10.38 0.75 2.59
CA MET A 30 11.13 -0.10 3.48
C MET A 30 12.38 -0.60 2.76
N PRO A 31 13.40 -1.10 3.46
CA PRO A 31 14.55 -1.69 2.75
C PRO A 31 14.09 -2.75 1.73
N ILE A 32 14.48 -2.56 0.46
CA ILE A 32 14.08 -3.42 -0.67
C ILE A 32 14.90 -4.71 -0.64
N LYS A 33 14.56 -5.59 0.31
CA LYS A 33 15.24 -6.87 0.57
C LYS A 33 14.21 -7.98 0.78
N ALA A 34 14.42 -9.14 0.17
CA ALA A 34 13.49 -10.28 0.24
C ALA A 34 13.23 -10.79 1.67
N ASN A 35 14.18 -10.65 2.56
CA ASN A 35 14.08 -11.07 3.96
C ASN A 35 13.81 -9.90 4.92
N GLN A 36 13.31 -8.77 4.40
CA GLN A 36 12.99 -7.61 5.23
C GLN A 36 11.84 -7.93 6.17
N ASP A 37 12.05 -7.67 7.45
CA ASP A 37 10.98 -7.60 8.44
C ASP A 37 10.14 -6.34 8.22
N LEU A 38 8.85 -6.53 7.99
CA LEU A 38 7.89 -5.43 7.81
C LEU A 38 7.26 -4.96 9.13
N ALA A 39 7.82 -5.30 10.28
CA ALA A 39 7.29 -4.87 11.59
C ALA A 39 7.16 -3.33 11.69
N ALA A 40 7.97 -2.58 10.95
CA ALA A 40 7.86 -1.12 10.89
C ALA A 40 6.51 -0.64 10.30
N ALA A 41 5.82 -1.45 9.48
CA ALA A 41 4.47 -1.14 8.99
C ALA A 41 3.44 -1.03 10.12
N GLU A 42 3.71 -1.63 11.29
CA GLU A 42 2.88 -1.48 12.48
C GLU A 42 2.75 0.00 12.92
N ARG A 43 3.72 0.85 12.61
CA ARG A 43 3.63 2.29 12.90
C ARG A 43 2.49 2.95 12.12
N HIS A 44 2.30 2.59 10.84
CA HIS A 44 1.18 3.07 10.03
C HIS A 44 -0.16 2.64 10.65
N ARG A 45 -0.28 1.37 11.01
CA ARG A 45 -1.49 0.85 11.65
C ARG A 45 -1.81 1.56 12.97
N ARG A 46 -0.81 1.74 13.85
CA ARG A 46 -0.97 2.44 15.13
C ARG A 46 -1.28 3.92 14.96
N ALA A 47 -0.76 4.54 13.91
CA ALA A 47 -1.09 5.92 13.55
C ALA A 47 -2.51 6.05 12.97
N GLY A 48 -3.22 4.95 12.71
CA GLY A 48 -4.58 4.95 12.19
C GLY A 48 -4.67 4.91 10.66
N ALA A 49 -3.54 4.70 9.96
CA ALA A 49 -3.59 4.43 8.52
C ALA A 49 -4.43 3.18 8.24
N THR A 50 -5.21 3.26 7.19
CA THR A 50 -6.04 2.15 6.70
C THR A 50 -5.32 1.38 5.60
N PHE A 51 -4.54 2.08 4.79
CA PHE A 51 -3.82 1.55 3.64
C PHE A 51 -2.43 2.16 3.56
N VAL A 52 -1.47 1.36 3.10
CA VAL A 52 -0.14 1.81 2.70
C VAL A 52 0.29 1.07 1.44
N SER A 53 0.87 1.79 0.48
CA SER A 53 1.61 1.20 -0.63
C SER A 53 3.08 1.08 -0.25
N LEU A 54 3.66 -0.12 -0.37
CA LEU A 54 5.07 -0.37 -0.06
C LEU A 54 5.87 -0.54 -1.34
N ASN A 55 6.95 0.23 -1.46
CA ASN A 55 7.89 0.09 -2.58
C ASN A 55 8.56 -1.29 -2.56
N VAL A 56 8.56 -1.96 -3.71
CA VAL A 56 9.18 -3.28 -3.90
C VAL A 56 10.24 -3.31 -4.99
N GLY A 57 10.50 -2.16 -5.64
CA GLY A 57 11.55 -2.03 -6.64
C GLY A 57 11.65 -0.64 -7.23
N MET A 58 12.86 -0.26 -7.62
CA MET A 58 13.21 1.00 -8.29
C MET A 58 13.91 0.70 -9.63
N ASP A 59 14.05 1.70 -10.50
CA ASP A 59 14.67 1.55 -11.83
C ASP A 59 16.06 0.89 -11.82
N PHE A 60 16.79 0.94 -10.73
CA PHE A 60 18.10 0.28 -10.59
C PHE A 60 18.03 -1.13 -9.98
N ASN A 61 16.86 -1.62 -9.62
CA ASN A 61 16.69 -2.98 -9.11
C ASN A 61 16.37 -3.95 -10.26
N PRO A 62 17.13 -5.02 -10.47
CA PRO A 62 16.81 -6.00 -11.49
C PRO A 62 15.50 -6.72 -11.18
N LEU A 63 14.78 -7.12 -12.22
CA LEU A 63 13.50 -7.84 -12.13
C LEU A 63 13.54 -8.98 -11.10
N SER A 64 14.60 -9.80 -11.12
CA SER A 64 14.76 -10.93 -10.19
C SER A 64 14.81 -10.52 -8.72
N GLN A 65 15.32 -9.32 -8.41
CA GLN A 65 15.31 -8.78 -7.05
C GLN A 65 13.89 -8.35 -6.68
N CYS A 66 13.19 -7.62 -7.54
CA CYS A 66 11.82 -7.15 -7.29
C CYS A 66 10.90 -8.36 -6.99
N ILE A 67 10.97 -9.42 -7.79
CA ILE A 67 10.18 -10.64 -7.57
C ILE A 67 10.47 -11.29 -6.22
N ARG A 68 11.74 -11.38 -5.80
CA ARG A 68 12.11 -11.93 -4.48
C ARG A 68 11.62 -11.06 -3.34
N VAL A 69 11.68 -9.74 -3.47
CA VAL A 69 11.16 -8.79 -2.46
C VAL A 69 9.65 -8.96 -2.32
N ILE A 70 8.93 -8.97 -3.44
CA ILE A 70 7.47 -9.21 -3.43
C ILE A 70 7.14 -10.54 -2.75
N ALA A 71 7.85 -11.62 -3.09
CA ALA A 71 7.63 -12.93 -2.49
C ALA A 71 7.83 -12.89 -0.96
N GLY A 72 8.92 -12.25 -0.50
CA GLY A 72 9.20 -12.10 0.93
C GLY A 72 8.16 -11.25 1.66
N PHE A 73 7.75 -10.13 1.07
CA PHE A 73 6.75 -9.24 1.66
C PHE A 73 5.38 -9.93 1.75
N ARG A 74 4.97 -10.64 0.69
CA ARG A 74 3.73 -11.43 0.68
C ARG A 74 3.74 -12.53 1.75
N ASP A 75 4.85 -13.25 1.89
CA ASP A 75 5.00 -14.29 2.91
C ASP A 75 4.93 -13.70 4.32
N TRP A 76 5.56 -12.53 4.54
CA TRP A 76 5.51 -11.85 5.82
C TRP A 76 4.08 -11.41 6.16
N ILE A 77 3.36 -10.77 5.22
CA ILE A 77 1.96 -10.35 5.41
C ILE A 77 1.08 -11.57 5.74
N LYS A 78 1.26 -12.67 5.01
CA LYS A 78 0.52 -13.93 5.24
C LYS A 78 0.73 -14.51 6.63
N LYS A 79 1.89 -14.30 7.23
CA LYS A 79 2.22 -14.75 8.59
C LYS A 79 1.63 -13.87 9.71
N HIS A 80 1.09 -12.70 9.38
CA HIS A 80 0.54 -11.74 10.33
C HIS A 80 -0.91 -11.32 9.97
N PRO A 81 -1.83 -12.27 9.75
CA PRO A 81 -3.17 -12.00 9.24
C PRO A 81 -4.07 -11.29 10.25
N ASP A 82 -3.68 -11.29 11.52
CA ASP A 82 -4.33 -10.58 12.61
C ASP A 82 -4.23 -9.05 12.49
N ARG A 83 -3.18 -8.55 11.82
CA ARG A 83 -2.86 -7.12 11.74
C ARG A 83 -2.78 -6.57 10.33
N PHE A 84 -2.47 -7.40 9.35
CA PHE A 84 -2.19 -6.98 7.97
C PHE A 84 -2.98 -7.81 6.96
N VAL A 85 -3.27 -7.19 5.81
CA VAL A 85 -3.89 -7.86 4.68
C VAL A 85 -3.30 -7.33 3.37
N LEU A 86 -2.95 -8.21 2.45
CA LEU A 86 -2.60 -7.79 1.08
C LEU A 86 -3.90 -7.32 0.40
N ALA A 87 -3.93 -6.05 -0.02
CA ALA A 87 -5.10 -5.46 -0.66
C ALA A 87 -5.04 -5.67 -2.17
N GLU A 88 -5.99 -6.41 -2.69
CA GLU A 88 -6.18 -6.60 -4.13
C GLU A 88 -7.27 -5.68 -4.68
N THR A 89 -8.23 -5.32 -3.85
CA THR A 89 -9.40 -4.52 -4.19
C THR A 89 -9.69 -3.42 -3.17
N VAL A 90 -10.54 -2.47 -3.54
CA VAL A 90 -11.04 -1.43 -2.61
C VAL A 90 -11.81 -2.05 -1.45
N GLU A 91 -12.51 -3.17 -1.69
CA GLU A 91 -13.25 -3.86 -0.63
C GLU A 91 -12.32 -4.48 0.42
N ASP A 92 -11.11 -4.89 0.05
CA ASP A 92 -10.09 -5.33 1.01
C ASP A 92 -9.67 -4.18 1.93
N VAL A 93 -9.49 -2.98 1.38
CA VAL A 93 -9.16 -1.79 2.18
C VAL A 93 -10.29 -1.43 3.14
N LYS A 94 -11.53 -1.45 2.66
CA LYS A 94 -12.71 -1.19 3.51
C LYS A 94 -12.86 -2.25 4.60
N ARG A 95 -12.60 -3.51 4.28
CA ARG A 95 -12.61 -4.62 5.24
C ARG A 95 -11.52 -4.43 6.28
N ALA A 96 -10.28 -4.11 5.86
CA ALA A 96 -9.17 -3.82 6.79
C ALA A 96 -9.54 -2.70 7.77
N LYS A 97 -10.18 -1.62 7.28
CA LYS A 97 -10.67 -0.53 8.15
C LYS A 97 -11.63 -1.03 9.21
N ARG A 98 -12.62 -1.85 8.83
CA ARG A 98 -13.61 -2.40 9.77
C ARG A 98 -12.97 -3.32 10.82
N GLU A 99 -11.95 -4.08 10.41
CA GLU A 99 -11.26 -5.06 11.27
C GLU A 99 -10.09 -4.48 12.06
N GLY A 100 -9.77 -3.19 11.92
CA GLY A 100 -8.63 -2.55 12.59
C GLY A 100 -7.27 -3.04 12.09
N LYS A 101 -7.23 -3.56 10.86
CA LYS A 101 -6.01 -4.01 10.17
C LYS A 101 -5.46 -2.93 9.24
N LEU A 102 -4.21 -3.09 8.83
CA LEU A 102 -3.59 -2.30 7.77
C LEU A 102 -3.65 -3.07 6.45
N ALA A 103 -4.27 -2.47 5.45
CA ALA A 103 -4.23 -2.95 4.08
C ALA A 103 -2.90 -2.54 3.44
N ILE A 104 -2.22 -3.47 2.79
CA ILE A 104 -0.93 -3.25 2.13
C ILE A 104 -1.09 -3.63 0.65
N ALA A 105 -0.64 -2.76 -0.23
CA ALA A 105 -0.35 -3.08 -1.63
C ALA A 105 1.11 -2.74 -1.92
N PHE A 106 1.56 -2.99 -3.14
CA PHE A 106 2.92 -2.70 -3.56
C PHE A 106 2.96 -1.65 -4.66
N ASP A 107 4.07 -0.94 -4.73
CA ASP A 107 4.39 -0.06 -5.84
C ASP A 107 5.81 -0.27 -6.37
N LEU A 108 6.03 0.23 -7.58
CA LEU A 108 7.31 0.26 -8.26
C LEU A 108 7.67 1.71 -8.58
N GLU A 109 8.85 2.15 -8.18
CA GLU A 109 9.42 3.45 -8.52
C GLU A 109 10.25 3.35 -9.79
N GLY A 110 9.54 3.31 -10.90
CA GLY A 110 10.09 3.16 -12.25
C GLY A 110 9.52 1.94 -12.96
N SER A 111 9.89 1.76 -14.21
CA SER A 111 9.31 0.76 -15.11
C SER A 111 10.35 -0.17 -15.76
N VAL A 112 11.63 -0.05 -15.43
CA VAL A 112 12.72 -0.88 -16.02
C VAL A 112 12.48 -2.36 -15.82
N MET A 113 11.88 -2.76 -14.69
CA MET A 113 11.58 -4.16 -14.39
C MET A 113 10.43 -4.75 -15.24
N LEU A 114 9.75 -3.94 -16.07
CA LEU A 114 8.81 -4.44 -17.08
C LEU A 114 9.53 -5.02 -18.30
N GLU A 115 10.84 -4.72 -18.49
CA GLU A 115 11.68 -5.25 -19.60
C GLU A 115 11.02 -5.02 -20.98
N ASP A 116 10.34 -3.86 -21.14
CA ASP A 116 9.61 -3.47 -22.36
C ASP A 116 8.47 -4.42 -22.76
N ASP A 117 8.03 -5.29 -21.87
CA ASP A 117 6.93 -6.22 -22.10
C ASP A 117 5.67 -5.79 -21.31
N LEU A 118 4.62 -5.38 -22.03
CA LEU A 118 3.34 -4.99 -21.43
C LEU A 118 2.65 -6.13 -20.67
N ALA A 119 2.94 -7.39 -20.99
CA ALA A 119 2.38 -8.52 -20.24
C ALA A 119 2.86 -8.55 -18.78
N MET A 120 4.03 -7.96 -18.50
CA MET A 120 4.57 -7.84 -17.15
C MET A 120 3.68 -7.00 -16.23
N ILE A 121 2.91 -6.05 -16.76
CA ILE A 121 1.96 -5.25 -15.97
C ILE A 121 0.91 -6.18 -15.33
N GLY A 122 0.37 -7.12 -16.10
CA GLY A 122 -0.57 -8.13 -15.61
C GLY A 122 0.06 -8.99 -14.50
N LEU A 123 1.27 -9.48 -14.73
CA LEU A 123 2.00 -10.28 -13.75
C LEU A 123 2.24 -9.50 -12.44
N PHE A 124 2.75 -8.28 -12.51
CA PHE A 124 2.97 -7.45 -11.31
C PHE A 124 1.67 -7.14 -10.57
N ARG A 125 0.57 -6.90 -11.31
CA ARG A 125 -0.76 -6.72 -10.71
C ARG A 125 -1.17 -7.97 -9.91
N ASP A 126 -0.99 -9.16 -10.44
CA ASP A 126 -1.34 -10.42 -9.78
C ASP A 126 -0.43 -10.70 -8.58
N LEU A 127 0.78 -10.16 -8.60
CA LEU A 127 1.70 -10.21 -7.48
C LEU A 127 1.39 -9.18 -6.37
N GLY A 128 0.45 -8.27 -6.57
CA GLY A 128 0.01 -7.29 -5.57
C GLY A 128 0.46 -5.85 -5.82
N VAL A 129 1.13 -5.58 -6.93
CA VAL A 129 1.46 -4.19 -7.33
C VAL A 129 0.19 -3.49 -7.80
N ARG A 130 0.00 -2.24 -7.34
CA ARG A 130 -1.17 -1.40 -7.68
C ARG A 130 -0.78 -0.03 -8.24
N GLN A 131 0.49 0.27 -8.21
CA GLN A 131 1.03 1.53 -8.70
C GLN A 131 2.39 1.29 -9.33
N ILE A 132 2.64 1.92 -10.47
CA ILE A 132 3.93 1.88 -11.17
C ILE A 132 4.22 3.32 -11.62
N HIS A 133 5.36 3.87 -11.22
CA HIS A 133 5.88 5.11 -11.79
C HIS A 133 6.52 4.82 -13.15
N LEU A 134 6.45 5.77 -14.09
CA LEU A 134 7.03 5.57 -15.42
C LEU A 134 8.57 5.62 -15.39
N ALA A 135 9.12 6.54 -14.61
CA ALA A 135 10.55 6.66 -14.33
C ALA A 135 10.76 7.21 -12.92
N TYR A 136 11.94 6.99 -12.33
CA TYR A 136 12.34 7.55 -11.05
C TYR A 136 13.45 8.61 -11.25
N ASN A 137 14.71 8.27 -11.00
CA ASN A 137 15.84 9.21 -11.11
C ASN A 137 16.71 8.98 -12.36
N LEU A 138 16.32 8.07 -13.23
CA LEU A 138 17.05 7.70 -14.43
C LEU A 138 16.09 7.65 -15.62
N ASN A 139 16.58 8.07 -16.78
CA ASN A 139 15.86 7.84 -18.03
C ASN A 139 15.77 6.34 -18.29
N ASN A 140 14.61 5.89 -18.75
CA ASN A 140 14.41 4.53 -19.22
C ASN A 140 13.72 4.54 -20.60
N SER A 141 13.35 3.39 -21.13
CA SER A 141 12.70 3.28 -22.45
C SER A 141 11.31 3.92 -22.53
N ILE A 142 10.69 4.21 -21.37
CA ILE A 142 9.31 4.69 -21.27
C ILE A 142 9.26 6.20 -21.00
N ALA A 143 10.14 6.71 -20.13
CA ALA A 143 10.09 8.09 -19.68
C ALA A 143 11.47 8.65 -19.27
N ALA A 144 11.56 9.98 -19.23
CA ALA A 144 12.66 10.68 -18.58
C ALA A 144 12.46 10.65 -17.05
N GLY A 145 13.55 10.44 -16.32
CA GLY A 145 13.62 10.44 -14.87
C GLY A 145 14.22 11.72 -14.30
#